data_f48d374cf605c4bf840e86df539b503c
#
_entry.id   f48d374cf605c4bf840e86df539b503c
#
_cell.length_a   1.000
_cell.length_b   1.000
_cell.length_c   1.000
_cell.angle_alpha   90.00
_cell.angle_beta   90.00
_cell.angle_gamma   90.00
#
_symmetry.space_group_name_H-M   'P 1'
#
loop_
_entity.id
_entity.type
_entity.pdbx_description
1 polymer ?
#
loop_
_entity_poly.entity_id
_entity_poly.type
_entity_poly.pdbx_seq_one_letter_code
_entity_poly.pdbx_strand_id
1 'polypeptide(L)'
;MLQMMNLHYVIEFDIKGFFDNVNHSKLIRQIWSLGIHDKTLIFIIKRILTAPIKMPDNTTVLPNKGTPQGGIISPLLANIVLNELDWWIASQWEENPIAISRGRERIIGKTKVFDKSHGYRIMKNTEMKEMHIIRYADDFRIFCRTKEDAVRTKEAVTAWIEERLKLEVSPEKTRIVNTRKRWSEFLGFKIRVRLKHHKYVVQSAICDKKVEIERAKLVEQAKNIAKPREKKLSLIHISEPTRHLRIS
;
A
#
# COMPACT_ATOMS: atom_id res chain seq x y z
N MET A 1 7.97 -8.00 -10.01
CA MET A 1 6.83 -8.95 -9.99
C MET A 1 6.19 -9.11 -11.36
N LEU A 2 5.60 -8.07 -11.96
CA LEU A 2 4.88 -8.18 -13.24
C LEU A 2 5.74 -8.68 -14.40
N GLN A 3 6.95 -8.16 -14.55
CA GLN A 3 7.83 -8.48 -15.68
C GLN A 3 8.65 -9.75 -15.46
N MET A 4 9.27 -9.88 -14.31
CA MET A 4 10.20 -10.99 -14.03
C MET A 4 9.52 -12.27 -13.58
N MET A 5 8.42 -12.15 -12.82
CA MET A 5 7.72 -13.28 -12.19
C MET A 5 6.43 -13.68 -12.91
N ASN A 6 6.01 -12.91 -13.93
CA ASN A 6 4.75 -13.11 -14.67
C ASN A 6 3.49 -13.12 -13.80
N LEU A 7 3.47 -12.34 -12.73
CA LEU A 7 2.33 -12.21 -11.82
C LEU A 7 1.38 -11.14 -12.37
N HIS A 8 0.52 -11.49 -13.30
CA HIS A 8 -0.26 -10.54 -14.08
C HIS A 8 -1.66 -10.27 -13.54
N TYR A 9 -2.11 -11.01 -12.53
CA TYR A 9 -3.35 -10.76 -11.84
C TYR A 9 -3.07 -9.96 -10.57
N VAL A 10 -3.62 -8.76 -10.50
CA VAL A 10 -3.44 -7.83 -9.39
C VAL A 10 -4.77 -7.70 -8.67
N ILE A 11 -4.78 -7.95 -7.38
CA ILE A 11 -5.92 -7.67 -6.51
C ILE A 11 -5.69 -6.27 -5.93
N GLU A 12 -6.58 -5.36 -6.25
CA GLU A 12 -6.61 -4.01 -5.67
C GLU A 12 -7.53 -4.06 -4.46
N PHE A 13 -6.98 -3.88 -3.27
CA PHE A 13 -7.74 -3.85 -2.02
C PHE A 13 -8.00 -2.42 -1.57
N ASP A 14 -9.18 -2.20 -1.00
CA ASP A 14 -9.56 -0.94 -0.33
C ASP A 14 -10.24 -1.29 1.00
N ILE A 15 -9.70 -0.79 2.10
CA ILE A 15 -10.27 -0.96 3.43
C ILE A 15 -11.21 0.21 3.72
N LYS A 16 -12.45 -0.09 4.06
CA LYS A 16 -13.50 0.91 4.28
C LYS A 16 -13.20 1.76 5.51
N GLY A 17 -12.97 3.07 5.29
CA GLY A 17 -12.73 4.01 6.38
C GLY A 17 -11.63 3.54 7.34
N PHE A 18 -10.49 3.11 6.81
CA PHE A 18 -9.43 2.47 7.59
C PHE A 18 -9.08 3.25 8.86
N PHE A 19 -8.75 4.55 8.71
CA PHE A 19 -8.34 5.39 9.83
C PHE A 19 -9.44 5.56 10.90
N ASP A 20 -10.71 5.50 10.50
CA ASP A 20 -11.85 5.69 11.40
C ASP A 20 -12.25 4.39 12.12
N ASN A 21 -11.77 3.24 11.64
CA ASN A 21 -12.19 1.93 12.13
C ASN A 21 -11.11 1.14 12.87
N VAL A 22 -9.91 1.68 13.06
CA VAL A 22 -8.83 1.02 13.80
C VAL A 22 -9.28 0.72 15.24
N ASN A 23 -9.22 -0.55 15.64
CA ASN A 23 -9.55 -0.99 16.99
C ASN A 23 -8.42 -0.64 17.97
N HIS A 24 -8.69 0.25 18.95
CA HIS A 24 -7.69 0.71 19.91
C HIS A 24 -7.08 -0.42 20.73
N SER A 25 -7.91 -1.36 21.23
CA SER A 25 -7.42 -2.46 22.05
C SER A 25 -6.51 -3.42 21.26
N LYS A 26 -6.83 -3.65 19.98
CA LYS A 26 -6.00 -4.44 19.06
C LYS A 26 -4.67 -3.73 18.79
N LEU A 27 -4.72 -2.45 18.45
CA LEU A 27 -3.53 -1.64 18.17
C LEU A 27 -2.57 -1.63 19.38
N ILE A 28 -3.08 -1.43 20.60
CA ILE A 28 -2.24 -1.44 21.81
C ILE A 28 -1.58 -2.81 22.02
N ARG A 29 -2.30 -3.90 21.75
CA ARG A 29 -1.69 -5.25 21.84
C ARG A 29 -0.62 -5.46 20.77
N GLN A 30 -0.82 -4.94 19.56
CA GLN A 30 0.19 -5.00 18.50
C GLN A 30 1.44 -4.20 18.86
N ILE A 31 1.30 -2.99 19.43
CA ILE A 31 2.43 -2.19 19.92
C ILE A 31 3.22 -2.97 20.99
N TRP A 32 2.49 -3.61 21.91
CA TRP A 32 3.12 -4.44 22.95
C TRP A 32 3.89 -5.63 22.34
N SER A 33 3.30 -6.33 21.36
CA SER A 33 3.94 -7.47 20.70
C SER A 33 5.17 -7.11 19.86
N LEU A 34 5.29 -5.83 19.45
CA LEU A 34 6.48 -5.29 18.78
C LEU A 34 7.63 -4.97 19.76
N GLY A 35 7.45 -5.25 21.05
CA GLY A 35 8.48 -5.04 22.08
C GLY A 35 8.44 -3.67 22.77
N ILE A 36 7.42 -2.85 22.49
CA ILE A 36 7.27 -1.56 23.16
C ILE A 36 6.46 -1.78 24.44
N HIS A 37 7.18 -1.93 25.57
CA HIS A 37 6.60 -2.27 26.88
C HIS A 37 6.56 -1.09 27.86
N ASP A 38 6.94 0.13 27.43
CA ASP A 38 6.86 1.33 28.23
C ASP A 38 5.40 1.71 28.49
N LYS A 39 4.99 1.54 29.76
CA LYS A 39 3.61 1.82 30.21
C LYS A 39 3.25 3.30 30.05
N THR A 40 4.21 4.21 30.24
CA THR A 40 3.98 5.66 30.11
C THR A 40 3.72 6.02 28.65
N LEU A 41 4.54 5.50 27.72
CA LEU A 41 4.32 5.70 26.29
C LEU A 41 2.97 5.12 25.83
N ILE A 42 2.63 3.90 26.26
CA ILE A 42 1.34 3.29 25.93
C ILE A 42 0.17 4.10 26.49
N PHE A 43 0.31 4.64 27.70
CA PHE A 43 -0.70 5.53 28.27
C PHE A 43 -0.89 6.80 27.44
N ILE A 44 0.20 7.43 27.00
CA ILE A 44 0.15 8.61 26.14
C ILE A 44 -0.55 8.28 24.80
N ILE A 45 -0.19 7.16 24.17
CA ILE A 45 -0.84 6.72 22.91
C ILE A 45 -2.35 6.51 23.13
N LYS A 46 -2.75 5.86 24.22
CA LYS A 46 -4.17 5.68 24.55
C LYS A 46 -4.86 7.04 24.71
N ARG A 47 -4.24 8.00 25.40
CA ARG A 47 -4.81 9.35 25.57
C ARG A 47 -4.99 10.07 24.23
N ILE A 48 -4.03 9.93 23.31
CA ILE A 48 -4.15 10.48 21.95
C ILE A 48 -5.31 9.84 21.19
N LEU A 49 -5.44 8.50 21.25
CA LEU A 49 -6.49 7.77 20.55
C LEU A 49 -7.91 8.06 21.10
N THR A 50 -8.01 8.37 22.38
CA THR A 50 -9.31 8.65 23.03
C THR A 50 -9.55 10.14 23.28
N ALA A 51 -8.71 11.01 22.71
CA ALA A 51 -8.88 12.46 22.86
C ALA A 51 -10.23 12.92 22.27
N PRO A 52 -10.94 13.82 22.95
CA PRO A 52 -12.20 14.35 22.46
C PRO A 52 -12.04 15.05 21.11
N ILE A 53 -12.92 14.74 20.17
CA ILE A 53 -12.94 15.37 18.84
C ILE A 53 -14.06 16.41 18.82
N LYS A 54 -13.71 17.68 18.58
CA LYS A 54 -14.71 18.73 18.39
C LYS A 54 -15.16 18.73 16.93
N MET A 55 -16.42 18.47 16.71
CA MET A 55 -17.06 18.45 15.41
C MET A 55 -17.38 19.89 14.91
N PRO A 56 -17.58 20.07 13.59
CA PRO A 56 -17.93 21.38 13.02
C PRO A 56 -19.24 22.01 13.60
N ASP A 57 -20.15 21.17 14.07
CA ASP A 57 -21.41 21.58 14.74
C ASP A 57 -21.22 21.92 16.24
N ASN A 58 -19.97 22.05 16.71
CA ASN A 58 -19.57 22.24 18.12
C ASN A 58 -19.90 21.07 19.07
N THR A 59 -20.40 19.94 18.60
CA THR A 59 -20.53 18.75 19.43
C THR A 59 -19.16 18.12 19.71
N THR A 60 -19.05 17.45 20.86
CA THR A 60 -17.81 16.75 21.24
C THR A 60 -18.07 15.25 21.24
N VAL A 61 -17.28 14.51 20.48
CA VAL A 61 -17.37 13.05 20.37
C VAL A 61 -16.13 12.43 21.01
N LEU A 62 -16.36 11.40 21.83
CA LEU A 62 -15.28 10.57 22.38
C LEU A 62 -15.09 9.34 21.47
N PRO A 63 -13.97 9.22 20.75
CA PRO A 63 -13.75 8.10 19.84
C PRO A 63 -13.48 6.82 20.64
N ASN A 64 -14.16 5.73 20.28
CA ASN A 64 -13.92 4.38 20.81
C ASN A 64 -13.10 3.51 19.85
N LYS A 65 -12.87 4.00 18.62
CA LYS A 65 -12.07 3.40 17.56
C LYS A 65 -11.51 4.49 16.65
N GLY A 66 -10.63 4.11 15.77
CA GLY A 66 -10.01 5.03 14.80
C GLY A 66 -8.72 5.67 15.30
N THR A 67 -8.05 6.36 14.40
CA THR A 67 -6.86 7.18 14.68
C THR A 67 -7.15 8.62 14.27
N PRO A 68 -6.61 9.62 15.00
CA PRO A 68 -6.87 11.03 14.69
C PRO A 68 -6.46 11.36 13.25
N GLN A 69 -7.41 11.78 12.41
CA GLN A 69 -7.09 12.19 11.04
C GLN A 69 -6.23 13.47 11.07
N GLY A 70 -5.14 13.48 10.28
CA GLY A 70 -4.17 14.57 10.27
C GLY A 70 -3.18 14.58 11.45
N GLY A 71 -3.29 13.66 12.40
CA GLY A 71 -2.33 13.51 13.48
C GLY A 71 -0.97 12.98 12.96
N ILE A 72 0.14 13.55 13.43
CA ILE A 72 1.51 13.18 13.01
C ILE A 72 1.80 11.69 13.27
N ILE A 73 1.25 11.11 14.33
CA ILE A 73 1.46 9.71 14.71
C ILE A 73 0.55 8.73 13.94
N SER A 74 -0.55 9.20 13.35
CA SER A 74 -1.57 8.33 12.74
C SER A 74 -1.03 7.43 11.61
N PRO A 75 -0.15 7.90 10.71
CA PRO A 75 0.44 7.02 9.69
C PRO A 75 1.31 5.90 10.30
N LEU A 76 2.01 6.18 11.40
CA LEU A 76 2.80 5.17 12.11
C LEU A 76 1.89 4.11 12.75
N LEU A 77 0.83 4.55 13.45
CA LEU A 77 -0.14 3.63 14.06
C LEU A 77 -0.85 2.78 13.01
N ALA A 78 -1.21 3.36 11.88
CA ALA A 78 -1.78 2.66 10.73
C ALA A 78 -0.84 1.57 10.19
N ASN A 79 0.45 1.88 10.06
CA ASN A 79 1.45 0.91 9.63
C ASN A 79 1.63 -0.22 10.65
N ILE A 80 1.55 0.05 11.95
CA ILE A 80 1.58 -0.98 13.00
C ILE A 80 0.40 -1.95 12.85
N VAL A 81 -0.81 -1.43 12.61
CA VAL A 81 -2.00 -2.27 12.42
C VAL A 81 -1.84 -3.22 11.24
N LEU A 82 -1.37 -2.71 10.10
CA LEU A 82 -1.24 -3.47 8.86
C LEU A 82 0.05 -4.31 8.77
N ASN A 83 1.01 -4.09 9.65
CA ASN A 83 2.23 -4.91 9.72
C ASN A 83 1.92 -6.40 9.94
N GLU A 84 0.87 -6.72 10.69
CA GLU A 84 0.43 -8.10 10.91
C GLU A 84 -0.07 -8.74 9.60
N LEU A 85 -0.72 -7.96 8.73
CA LEU A 85 -1.13 -8.40 7.39
C LEU A 85 0.09 -8.66 6.49
N ASP A 86 1.07 -7.75 6.52
CA ASP A 86 2.29 -7.91 5.71
C ASP A 86 3.02 -9.21 6.08
N TRP A 87 3.22 -9.46 7.36
CA TRP A 87 3.84 -10.68 7.86
C TRP A 87 3.03 -11.94 7.53
N TRP A 88 1.71 -11.87 7.67
CA TRP A 88 0.86 -13.02 7.34
C TRP A 88 0.96 -13.35 5.85
N ILE A 89 0.87 -12.37 4.94
CA ILE A 89 0.99 -12.62 3.50
C ILE A 89 2.40 -13.10 3.15
N ALA A 90 3.45 -12.50 3.70
CA ALA A 90 4.82 -12.93 3.48
C ALA A 90 5.04 -14.39 3.91
N SER A 91 4.44 -14.81 5.04
CA SER A 91 4.54 -16.19 5.53
C SER A 91 3.88 -17.21 4.62
N GLN A 92 2.92 -16.81 3.80
CA GLN A 92 2.26 -17.73 2.85
C GLN A 92 3.16 -18.12 1.68
N TRP A 93 4.11 -17.24 1.29
CA TRP A 93 4.97 -17.49 0.15
C TRP A 93 6.43 -17.09 0.38
N GLU A 94 6.72 -15.78 0.54
CA GLU A 94 8.09 -15.26 0.55
C GLU A 94 8.93 -15.74 1.74
N GLU A 95 8.32 -15.77 2.92
CA GLU A 95 8.92 -16.19 4.20
C GLU A 95 8.38 -17.56 4.67
N ASN A 96 7.89 -18.36 3.72
CA ASN A 96 7.43 -19.71 4.04
C ASN A 96 8.59 -20.58 4.52
N PRO A 97 8.41 -21.38 5.58
CA PRO A 97 9.46 -22.27 6.12
C PRO A 97 10.08 -23.19 5.06
N ILE A 98 9.30 -23.68 4.09
CA ILE A 98 9.82 -24.51 2.98
C ILE A 98 10.77 -23.68 2.10
N ALA A 99 10.42 -22.44 1.77
CA ALA A 99 11.29 -21.58 0.97
C ALA A 99 12.60 -21.27 1.69
N ILE A 100 12.54 -21.04 3.01
CA ILE A 100 13.72 -20.75 3.84
C ILE A 100 14.59 -21.99 4.02
N SER A 101 14.02 -23.13 4.44
CA SER A 101 14.78 -24.35 4.73
C SER A 101 15.48 -24.93 3.50
N ARG A 102 14.98 -24.65 2.31
CA ARG A 102 15.56 -25.07 1.02
C ARG A 102 16.37 -23.97 0.33
N GLY A 103 16.48 -22.81 0.98
CA GLY A 103 17.34 -21.72 0.53
C GLY A 103 18.83 -22.02 0.76
N ARG A 104 19.67 -21.31 0.02
CA ARG A 104 21.14 -21.41 0.17
C ARG A 104 21.79 -20.06 -0.06
N GLU A 105 22.92 -19.81 0.60
CA GLU A 105 23.72 -18.64 0.29
C GLU A 105 24.39 -18.80 -1.08
N ARG A 106 24.33 -17.75 -1.87
CA ARG A 106 25.04 -17.60 -3.15
C ARG A 106 25.79 -16.30 -3.18
N ILE A 107 26.94 -16.31 -3.83
CA ILE A 107 27.71 -15.09 -4.09
C ILE A 107 27.39 -14.66 -5.51
N ILE A 108 26.87 -13.44 -5.68
CA ILE A 108 26.61 -12.81 -6.97
C ILE A 108 27.49 -11.57 -7.03
N GLY A 109 28.57 -11.65 -7.83
CA GLY A 109 29.60 -10.62 -7.83
C GLY A 109 30.33 -10.55 -6.47
N LYS A 110 30.18 -9.41 -5.77
CA LYS A 110 30.75 -9.18 -4.42
C LYS A 110 29.73 -9.31 -3.30
N THR A 111 28.46 -9.61 -3.61
CA THR A 111 27.36 -9.60 -2.63
C THR A 111 26.91 -11.03 -2.31
N LYS A 112 26.75 -11.33 -1.02
CA LYS A 112 26.11 -12.56 -0.56
C LYS A 112 24.60 -12.37 -0.64
N VAL A 113 23.91 -13.29 -1.31
CA VAL A 113 22.45 -13.31 -1.47
C VAL A 113 21.92 -14.66 -1.03
N PHE A 114 20.84 -14.66 -0.26
CA PHE A 114 20.13 -15.87 0.11
C PHE A 114 19.13 -16.26 -1.00
N ASP A 115 19.43 -17.35 -1.71
CA ASP A 115 18.68 -17.82 -2.87
C ASP A 115 17.61 -18.83 -2.45
N LYS A 116 16.34 -18.46 -2.50
CA LYS A 116 15.16 -19.28 -2.20
C LYS A 116 14.60 -20.01 -3.43
N SER A 117 15.21 -19.93 -4.60
CA SER A 117 14.64 -20.42 -5.88
C SER A 117 14.31 -21.92 -5.84
N HIS A 118 15.12 -22.72 -5.14
CA HIS A 118 14.84 -24.17 -4.99
C HIS A 118 13.59 -24.43 -4.16
N GLY A 119 13.42 -23.73 -3.03
CA GLY A 119 12.21 -23.79 -2.22
C GLY A 119 10.96 -23.38 -2.99
N TYR A 120 11.00 -22.25 -3.71
CA TYR A 120 9.89 -21.81 -4.54
C TYR A 120 9.51 -22.80 -5.63
N ARG A 121 10.48 -23.52 -6.22
CA ARG A 121 10.20 -24.58 -7.20
C ARG A 121 9.46 -25.75 -6.59
N ILE A 122 9.80 -26.12 -5.35
CA ILE A 122 9.08 -27.17 -4.61
C ILE A 122 7.65 -26.69 -4.30
N MET A 123 7.50 -25.48 -3.77
CA MET A 123 6.21 -24.92 -3.41
C MET A 123 5.24 -24.80 -4.61
N LYS A 124 5.76 -24.52 -5.81
CA LYS A 124 4.94 -24.49 -7.05
C LYS A 124 4.28 -25.84 -7.41
N ASN A 125 4.85 -26.94 -6.92
CA ASN A 125 4.28 -28.27 -7.13
C ASN A 125 3.30 -28.68 -6.02
N THR A 126 2.99 -27.77 -5.08
CA THR A 126 2.03 -27.99 -4.00
C THR A 126 0.75 -27.17 -4.24
N GLU A 127 -0.23 -27.31 -3.34
CA GLU A 127 -1.46 -26.50 -3.32
C GLU A 127 -1.22 -25.04 -2.92
N MET A 128 0.01 -24.65 -2.58
CA MET A 128 0.33 -23.28 -2.16
C MET A 128 0.23 -22.30 -3.33
N LYS A 129 -0.27 -21.11 -3.03
CA LYS A 129 -0.50 -20.06 -4.04
C LYS A 129 0.58 -19.00 -3.96
N GLU A 130 1.21 -18.72 -5.13
CA GLU A 130 2.20 -17.65 -5.24
C GLU A 130 1.49 -16.30 -5.12
N MET A 131 1.81 -15.57 -4.05
CA MET A 131 1.29 -14.24 -3.80
C MET A 131 2.37 -13.31 -3.23
N HIS A 132 2.30 -12.05 -3.63
CA HIS A 132 3.22 -11.01 -3.18
C HIS A 132 2.44 -9.73 -2.92
N ILE A 133 2.74 -9.05 -1.82
CA ILE A 133 2.10 -7.79 -1.45
C ILE A 133 3.01 -6.60 -1.79
N ILE A 134 2.39 -5.51 -2.24
CA ILE A 134 2.98 -4.16 -2.24
C ILE A 134 1.98 -3.26 -1.55
N ARG A 135 2.41 -2.58 -0.49
CA ARG A 135 1.57 -1.70 0.31
C ARG A 135 2.19 -0.32 0.49
N TYR A 136 1.34 0.68 0.47
CA TYR A 136 1.63 2.04 0.87
C TYR A 136 0.48 2.54 1.75
N ALA A 137 0.73 2.68 3.05
CA ALA A 137 -0.29 2.94 4.06
C ALA A 137 -1.43 1.89 4.00
N ASP A 138 -2.65 2.32 3.76
CA ASP A 138 -3.85 1.48 3.62
C ASP A 138 -4.12 1.03 2.18
N ASP A 139 -3.44 1.61 1.20
CA ASP A 139 -3.55 1.22 -0.21
C ASP A 139 -2.55 0.08 -0.51
N PHE A 140 -3.05 -1.10 -0.85
CA PHE A 140 -2.19 -2.24 -1.16
C PHE A 140 -2.68 -3.06 -2.33
N ARG A 141 -1.73 -3.77 -2.92
CA ARG A 141 -1.93 -4.64 -4.08
C ARG A 141 -1.31 -5.99 -3.82
N ILE A 142 -2.04 -7.05 -4.16
CA ILE A 142 -1.52 -8.41 -4.11
C ILE A 142 -1.43 -8.96 -5.54
N PHE A 143 -0.26 -9.50 -5.86
CA PHE A 143 0.06 -10.02 -7.19
C PHE A 143 -0.03 -11.54 -7.18
N CYS A 144 -0.78 -12.09 -8.13
CA CYS A 144 -0.99 -13.52 -8.30
C CYS A 144 -0.69 -13.95 -9.74
N ARG A 145 -0.48 -15.26 -9.94
CA ARG A 145 -0.14 -15.84 -11.23
C ARG A 145 -1.37 -16.08 -12.10
N THR A 146 -2.40 -16.71 -11.53
CA THR A 146 -3.64 -17.08 -12.24
C THR A 146 -4.83 -16.30 -11.70
N LYS A 147 -5.95 -16.35 -12.45
CA LYS A 147 -7.21 -15.73 -12.02
C LYS A 147 -7.79 -16.47 -10.80
N GLU A 148 -7.70 -17.79 -10.83
CA GLU A 148 -8.20 -18.69 -9.79
C GLU A 148 -7.45 -18.43 -8.48
N ASP A 149 -6.12 -18.30 -8.53
CA ASP A 149 -5.32 -17.92 -7.36
C ASP A 149 -5.71 -16.56 -6.82
N ALA A 150 -5.94 -15.57 -7.71
CA ALA A 150 -6.34 -14.23 -7.30
C ALA A 150 -7.73 -14.23 -6.61
N VAL A 151 -8.69 -15.05 -7.08
CA VAL A 151 -10.01 -15.17 -6.44
C VAL A 151 -9.85 -15.75 -5.03
N ARG A 152 -9.19 -16.90 -4.90
CA ARG A 152 -8.96 -17.56 -3.60
C ARG A 152 -8.18 -16.67 -2.63
N THR A 153 -7.14 -16.00 -3.12
CA THR A 153 -6.35 -15.05 -2.31
C THR A 153 -7.20 -13.87 -1.85
N LYS A 154 -8.04 -13.31 -2.72
CA LYS A 154 -8.96 -12.22 -2.36
C LYS A 154 -9.89 -12.64 -1.22
N GLU A 155 -10.51 -13.80 -1.32
CA GLU A 155 -11.41 -14.34 -0.29
C GLU A 155 -10.68 -14.56 1.04
N ALA A 156 -9.52 -15.21 1.01
CA ALA A 156 -8.73 -15.49 2.20
C ALA A 156 -8.24 -14.21 2.90
N VAL A 157 -7.75 -13.24 2.13
CA VAL A 157 -7.27 -11.95 2.67
C VAL A 157 -8.43 -11.14 3.24
N THR A 158 -9.58 -11.13 2.57
CA THR A 158 -10.79 -10.45 3.07
C THR A 158 -11.21 -11.04 4.41
N ALA A 159 -11.39 -12.36 4.49
CA ALA A 159 -11.75 -13.04 5.74
C ALA A 159 -10.72 -12.77 6.85
N TRP A 160 -9.44 -12.81 6.53
CA TRP A 160 -8.37 -12.54 7.49
C TRP A 160 -8.42 -11.10 8.05
N ILE A 161 -8.64 -10.09 7.18
CA ILE A 161 -8.77 -8.69 7.59
C ILE A 161 -9.98 -8.50 8.51
N GLU A 162 -11.12 -9.08 8.15
CA GLU A 162 -12.36 -8.97 8.92
C GLU A 162 -12.26 -9.70 10.27
N GLU A 163 -11.74 -10.92 10.28
CA GLU A 163 -11.62 -11.72 11.50
C GLU A 163 -10.50 -11.24 12.41
N ARG A 164 -9.34 -10.96 11.84
CA ARG A 164 -8.13 -10.68 12.62
C ARG A 164 -7.98 -9.20 12.95
N LEU A 165 -8.17 -8.30 11.99
CA LEU A 165 -8.03 -6.86 12.20
C LEU A 165 -9.34 -6.19 12.64
N LYS A 166 -10.48 -6.84 12.46
CA LYS A 166 -11.82 -6.27 12.70
C LYS A 166 -12.08 -5.03 11.83
N LEU A 167 -11.57 -5.08 10.59
CA LEU A 167 -11.73 -4.04 9.58
C LEU A 167 -12.59 -4.58 8.44
N GLU A 168 -13.39 -3.73 7.83
CA GLU A 168 -14.26 -4.07 6.70
C GLU A 168 -13.55 -3.77 5.38
N VAL A 169 -13.53 -4.75 4.47
CA VAL A 169 -13.03 -4.56 3.10
C VAL A 169 -14.16 -4.00 2.24
N SER A 170 -13.88 -2.98 1.43
CA SER A 170 -14.86 -2.41 0.49
C SER A 170 -15.08 -3.35 -0.70
N PRO A 171 -16.26 -4.02 -0.84
CA PRO A 171 -16.50 -4.94 -1.94
C PRO A 171 -16.54 -4.24 -3.30
N GLU A 172 -17.02 -2.98 -3.32
CA GLU A 172 -17.18 -2.18 -4.54
C GLU A 172 -15.86 -1.72 -5.13
N LYS A 173 -14.88 -1.43 -4.28
CA LYS A 173 -13.57 -0.95 -4.69
C LYS A 173 -12.52 -2.06 -4.80
N THR A 174 -12.72 -3.19 -4.09
CA THR A 174 -11.81 -4.32 -4.13
C THR A 174 -12.06 -5.17 -5.36
N ARG A 175 -11.10 -5.16 -6.30
CA ARG A 175 -11.26 -5.81 -7.61
C ARG A 175 -10.00 -6.56 -8.04
N ILE A 176 -10.19 -7.54 -8.93
CA ILE A 176 -9.10 -8.28 -9.58
C ILE A 176 -8.90 -7.72 -10.98
N VAL A 177 -7.69 -7.28 -11.27
CA VAL A 177 -7.29 -6.69 -12.55
C VAL A 177 -6.29 -7.60 -13.26
N ASN A 178 -6.60 -7.99 -14.51
CA ASN A 178 -5.61 -8.62 -15.38
C ASN A 178 -4.82 -7.53 -16.10
N THR A 179 -3.58 -7.32 -15.69
CA THR A 179 -2.70 -6.24 -16.20
C THR A 179 -2.29 -6.42 -17.67
N ARG A 180 -2.50 -7.61 -18.28
CA ARG A 180 -2.34 -7.79 -19.73
C ARG A 180 -3.48 -7.15 -20.53
N LYS A 181 -4.67 -7.01 -19.91
CA LYS A 181 -5.87 -6.51 -20.57
C LYS A 181 -6.24 -5.08 -20.15
N ARG A 182 -6.03 -4.75 -18.87
CA ARG A 182 -6.44 -3.48 -18.27
C ARG A 182 -5.30 -2.83 -17.52
N TRP A 183 -5.42 -1.53 -17.31
CA TRP A 183 -4.55 -0.78 -16.43
C TRP A 183 -4.94 -1.05 -14.96
N SER A 184 -3.93 -1.19 -14.11
CA SER A 184 -4.05 -1.15 -12.66
C SER A 184 -3.47 0.17 -12.17
N GLU A 185 -4.20 0.85 -11.28
CA GLU A 185 -3.80 2.16 -10.76
C GLU A 185 -3.26 2.00 -9.33
N PHE A 186 -2.11 2.64 -9.08
CA PHE A 186 -1.48 2.65 -7.76
C PHE A 186 -0.65 3.93 -7.60
N LEU A 187 -0.89 4.67 -6.49
CA LEU A 187 -0.16 5.89 -6.12
C LEU A 187 -0.13 6.96 -7.23
N GLY A 188 -1.21 7.10 -7.97
CA GLY A 188 -1.31 8.08 -9.05
C GLY A 188 -0.60 7.69 -10.35
N PHE A 189 -0.15 6.44 -10.43
CA PHE A 189 0.36 5.83 -11.66
C PHE A 189 -0.58 4.71 -12.11
N LYS A 190 -0.66 4.50 -13.41
CA LYS A 190 -1.31 3.35 -14.02
C LYS A 190 -0.26 2.45 -14.67
N ILE A 191 -0.38 1.15 -14.44
CA ILE A 191 0.55 0.13 -14.92
C ILE A 191 -0.20 -0.96 -15.67
N ARG A 192 0.40 -1.46 -16.73
CA ARG A 192 -0.05 -2.65 -17.47
C ARG A 192 1.13 -3.40 -18.05
N VAL A 193 0.87 -4.61 -18.50
CA VAL A 193 1.89 -5.46 -19.14
C VAL A 193 1.57 -5.64 -20.60
N ARG A 194 2.56 -5.48 -21.47
CA ARG A 194 2.48 -5.75 -22.90
C ARG A 194 3.51 -6.80 -23.31
N LEU A 195 3.14 -7.64 -24.26
CA LEU A 195 4.08 -8.55 -24.91
C LEU A 195 4.89 -7.75 -25.94
N LYS A 196 6.23 -7.79 -25.81
CA LYS A 196 7.17 -7.18 -26.76
C LYS A 196 8.32 -8.17 -27.00
N HIS A 197 8.52 -8.56 -28.26
CA HIS A 197 9.59 -9.50 -28.65
C HIS A 197 9.65 -10.76 -27.74
N HIS A 198 8.53 -11.46 -27.58
CA HIS A 198 8.36 -12.69 -26.78
C HIS A 198 8.58 -12.51 -25.25
N LYS A 199 8.72 -11.27 -24.75
CA LYS A 199 8.84 -10.96 -23.31
C LYS A 199 7.73 -10.01 -22.87
N TYR A 200 7.27 -10.21 -21.64
CA TYR A 200 6.34 -9.27 -21.02
C TYR A 200 7.11 -8.06 -20.49
N VAL A 201 6.70 -6.87 -20.90
CA VAL A 201 7.29 -5.59 -20.50
C VAL A 201 6.24 -4.77 -19.77
N VAL A 202 6.61 -4.19 -18.64
CA VAL A 202 5.75 -3.27 -17.90
C VAL A 202 5.74 -1.92 -18.59
N GLN A 203 4.55 -1.41 -18.84
CA GLN A 203 4.29 -0.04 -19.27
C GLN A 203 3.67 0.72 -18.11
N SER A 204 4.24 1.85 -17.75
CA SER A 204 3.71 2.78 -16.73
C SER A 204 3.36 4.12 -17.36
N ALA A 205 2.35 4.77 -16.81
CA ALA A 205 1.96 6.14 -17.15
C ALA A 205 1.34 6.80 -15.92
N ILE A 206 1.30 8.12 -15.90
CA ILE A 206 0.57 8.87 -14.86
C ILE A 206 -0.93 8.65 -15.08
N CYS A 207 -1.71 8.53 -13.99
CA CYS A 207 -3.18 8.41 -14.07
C CYS A 207 -3.81 9.63 -14.71
N ASP A 208 -4.83 9.43 -15.54
CA ASP A 208 -5.47 10.49 -16.32
C ASP A 208 -5.99 11.62 -15.42
N LYS A 209 -6.61 11.30 -14.28
CA LYS A 209 -7.05 12.28 -13.28
C LYS A 209 -5.92 13.19 -12.80
N LYS A 210 -4.71 12.64 -12.55
CA LYS A 210 -3.57 13.42 -12.10
C LYS A 210 -3.04 14.32 -13.22
N VAL A 211 -3.04 13.84 -14.46
CA VAL A 211 -2.69 14.63 -15.64
C VAL A 211 -3.64 15.81 -15.81
N GLU A 212 -4.96 15.60 -15.67
CA GLU A 212 -5.96 16.65 -15.75
C GLU A 212 -5.80 17.71 -14.67
N ILE A 213 -5.54 17.30 -13.42
CA ILE A 213 -5.29 18.22 -12.30
C ILE A 213 -4.05 19.09 -12.57
N GLU A 214 -2.94 18.47 -12.97
CA GLU A 214 -1.71 19.21 -13.26
C GLU A 214 -1.87 20.13 -14.49
N ARG A 215 -2.58 19.68 -15.53
CA ARG A 215 -2.94 20.50 -16.68
C ARG A 215 -3.79 21.71 -16.28
N ALA A 216 -4.79 21.52 -15.42
CA ALA A 216 -5.62 22.61 -14.92
C ALA A 216 -4.79 23.65 -14.16
N LYS A 217 -3.88 23.19 -13.26
CA LYS A 217 -2.96 24.08 -12.54
C LYS A 217 -2.05 24.88 -13.49
N LEU A 218 -1.48 24.22 -14.50
CA LEU A 218 -0.62 24.90 -15.48
C LEU A 218 -1.40 25.94 -16.29
N VAL A 219 -2.64 25.63 -16.70
CA VAL A 219 -3.51 26.60 -17.40
C VAL A 219 -3.84 27.79 -16.51
N GLU A 220 -4.12 27.56 -15.22
CA GLU A 220 -4.38 28.63 -14.26
C GLU A 220 -3.14 29.52 -14.05
N GLN A 221 -1.97 28.93 -13.89
CA GLN A 221 -0.70 29.66 -13.79
C GLN A 221 -0.43 30.48 -15.05
N ALA A 222 -0.64 29.91 -16.25
CA ALA A 222 -0.49 30.64 -17.51
C ALA A 222 -1.45 31.83 -17.63
N LYS A 223 -2.70 31.68 -17.18
CA LYS A 223 -3.68 32.79 -17.14
C LYS A 223 -3.25 33.87 -16.14
N ASN A 224 -2.68 33.52 -15.00
CA ASN A 224 -2.20 34.47 -14.00
C ASN A 224 -0.99 35.27 -14.53
N ILE A 225 -0.11 34.65 -15.32
CA ILE A 225 1.01 35.32 -16.01
C ILE A 225 0.49 36.27 -17.07
N ALA A 226 -0.49 35.85 -17.89
CA ALA A 226 -1.04 36.65 -18.96
C ALA A 226 -1.89 37.86 -18.47
N LYS A 227 -2.54 37.73 -17.29
CA LYS A 227 -3.34 38.78 -16.65
C LYS A 227 -3.02 38.81 -15.14
N PRO A 228 -1.89 39.35 -14.73
CA PRO A 228 -1.50 39.39 -13.33
C PRO A 228 -2.51 40.26 -12.55
N ARG A 229 -3.08 39.68 -11.47
CA ARG A 229 -4.00 40.37 -10.54
C ARG A 229 -3.30 41.49 -9.77
N GLU A 230 -1.99 41.36 -9.59
CA GLU A 230 -1.14 42.37 -8.92
C GLU A 230 0.08 42.71 -9.76
N LYS A 231 0.43 43.99 -9.84
CA LYS A 231 1.61 44.49 -10.59
C LYS A 231 2.98 44.01 -10.08
N LYS A 232 3.02 43.13 -9.07
CA LYS A 232 4.25 42.63 -8.38
C LYS A 232 4.44 41.12 -8.44
N LEU A 233 3.90 40.39 -9.40
CA LEU A 233 4.31 39.01 -9.62
C LEU A 233 5.68 39.01 -10.30
N SER A 234 6.74 38.95 -9.50
CA SER A 234 8.08 38.67 -10.02
C SER A 234 8.09 37.20 -10.53
N LEU A 235 8.82 36.94 -11.60
CA LEU A 235 9.06 35.61 -12.19
C LEU A 235 9.58 34.55 -11.18
N ILE A 236 9.98 34.98 -9.96
CA ILE A 236 10.46 34.14 -8.85
C ILE A 236 9.33 33.35 -8.17
N HIS A 237 8.05 33.72 -8.36
CA HIS A 237 6.89 33.00 -7.81
C HIS A 237 6.23 31.99 -8.77
N ILE A 238 6.81 31.75 -9.93
CA ILE A 238 6.53 30.55 -10.71
C ILE A 238 7.16 29.43 -9.89
N SER A 239 6.31 28.67 -9.18
CA SER A 239 6.74 27.52 -8.39
C SER A 239 7.81 26.75 -9.13
N GLU A 240 8.99 26.62 -8.55
CA GLU A 240 9.99 25.71 -9.08
C GLU A 240 9.29 24.38 -9.41
N PRO A 241 9.49 23.85 -10.62
CA PRO A 241 9.03 22.52 -10.93
C PRO A 241 9.62 21.63 -9.84
N THR A 242 8.75 20.98 -9.09
CA THR A 242 9.06 20.10 -7.97
C THR A 242 10.41 19.45 -8.18
N ARG A 243 11.36 19.82 -7.32
CA ARG A 243 12.74 19.31 -7.36
C ARG A 243 12.65 17.80 -7.46
N HIS A 244 13.07 17.29 -8.59
CA HIS A 244 13.03 15.87 -8.89
C HIS A 244 13.68 15.09 -7.75
N LEU A 245 12.93 14.17 -7.18
CA LEU A 245 13.49 13.03 -6.49
C LEU A 245 14.50 12.37 -7.45
N ARG A 246 15.77 12.68 -7.29
CA ARG A 246 16.84 11.84 -7.83
C ARG A 246 16.74 10.54 -7.07
N ILE A 247 16.17 9.55 -7.73
CA ILE A 247 16.30 8.16 -7.33
C ILE A 247 17.72 7.78 -7.74
N SER A 248 18.62 7.76 -6.77
CA SER A 248 19.94 7.12 -6.89
C SER A 248 19.79 5.62 -6.69
#